data_90f6e89288218a976379c010b04cdd5a
#
_entry.id   90f6e89288218a976379c010b04cdd5a
#
_cell.length_a   1.000
_cell.length_b   1.000
_cell.length_c   1.000
_cell.angle_alpha   90.00
_cell.angle_beta   90.00
_cell.angle_gamma   90.00
#
_symmetry.space_group_name_H-M   'P 1'
#
loop_
_entity.id
_entity.type
_entity.pdbx_description
1 polymer ?
#
loop_
_entity_poly.entity_id
_entity_poly.type
_entity_poly.pdbx_seq_one_letter_code
_entity_poly.pdbx_strand_id
1 'polypeptide(L)'
;MSTRCHDVSTTPPVLAAELAVAWADIQRHHPELPDLAAPESLIGESSSACGTELSFERLLHEAVHGIAAARGVRDTSRAGRYHNRRFLAIADELGLDHSEEPHPSSGFSLVVMRPETRKRYRPTIERLQRALKAHTAATAADTSRSFRGPAARHGSSGGGVRVKAVCDCGRNVRVVPSVLEQAPIMCGACGQPFRIPEVVGAA
;
A
#
# COMPACT_ATOMS: atom_id res chain seq x y z
N MET A 1 -9.72 3.97 -34.06
CA MET A 1 -8.52 4.33 -33.27
C MET A 1 -8.70 3.70 -31.89
N SER A 2 -8.04 2.57 -31.66
CA SER A 2 -8.24 1.73 -30.47
C SER A 2 -7.27 2.18 -29.39
N THR A 3 -7.77 2.80 -28.33
CA THR A 3 -7.03 3.11 -27.11
C THR A 3 -6.81 1.80 -26.36
N ARG A 4 -5.57 1.31 -26.36
CA ARG A 4 -5.16 0.21 -25.49
C ARG A 4 -5.24 0.71 -24.05
N CYS A 5 -6.17 0.17 -23.28
CA CYS A 5 -6.13 0.23 -21.84
C CYS A 5 -4.83 -0.44 -21.38
N HIS A 6 -4.04 0.28 -20.61
CA HIS A 6 -2.82 -0.26 -20.01
C HIS A 6 -3.19 -1.40 -19.07
N ASP A 7 -2.47 -2.47 -19.25
CA ASP A 7 -2.57 -3.78 -18.60
C ASP A 7 -2.57 -3.60 -17.08
N VAL A 8 -3.58 -4.17 -16.46
CA VAL A 8 -3.72 -4.26 -15.02
C VAL A 8 -2.53 -5.05 -14.50
N SER A 9 -1.78 -4.47 -13.60
CA SER A 9 -0.59 -5.06 -12.97
C SER A 9 -0.93 -6.46 -12.45
N THR A 10 -0.55 -7.49 -13.21
CA THR A 10 -0.82 -8.88 -12.85
C THR A 10 0.09 -9.26 -11.69
N THR A 11 -0.49 -9.58 -10.54
CA THR A 11 0.24 -10.11 -9.38
C THR A 11 1.10 -11.29 -9.82
N PRO A 12 2.40 -11.32 -9.48
CA PRO A 12 3.25 -12.46 -9.81
C PRO A 12 2.66 -13.77 -9.28
N PRO A 13 2.65 -14.83 -10.08
CA PRO A 13 2.01 -16.11 -9.72
C PRO A 13 2.52 -16.67 -8.39
N VAL A 14 3.77 -16.43 -8.05
CA VAL A 14 4.37 -16.87 -6.77
C VAL A 14 3.73 -16.15 -5.58
N LEU A 15 3.52 -14.84 -5.65
CA LEU A 15 2.89 -14.08 -4.56
C LEU A 15 1.42 -14.44 -4.42
N ALA A 16 0.70 -14.60 -5.52
CA ALA A 16 -0.70 -15.06 -5.52
C ALA A 16 -0.84 -16.45 -4.88
N ALA A 17 0.07 -17.38 -5.18
CA ALA A 17 0.10 -18.70 -4.57
C ALA A 17 0.35 -18.65 -3.06
N GLU A 18 1.26 -17.80 -2.59
CA GLU A 18 1.54 -17.65 -1.16
C GLU A 18 0.38 -16.96 -0.42
N LEU A 19 -0.33 -16.05 -1.05
CA LEU A 19 -1.56 -15.47 -0.51
C LEU A 19 -2.67 -16.53 -0.37
N ALA A 20 -2.84 -17.38 -1.37
CA ALA A 20 -3.81 -18.47 -1.32
C ALA A 20 -3.47 -19.48 -0.20
N VAL A 21 -2.18 -19.80 -0.03
CA VAL A 21 -1.73 -20.66 1.08
C VAL A 21 -1.99 -20.01 2.44
N ALA A 22 -1.74 -18.71 2.57
CA ALA A 22 -1.99 -17.96 3.79
C ALA A 22 -3.50 -17.92 4.12
N TRP A 23 -4.35 -17.74 3.12
CA TRP A 23 -5.79 -17.77 3.27
C TRP A 23 -6.30 -19.15 3.68
N ALA A 24 -5.84 -20.21 3.03
CA ALA A 24 -6.17 -21.58 3.38
C ALA A 24 -5.73 -21.95 4.81
N ASP A 25 -4.66 -21.36 5.30
CA ASP A 25 -4.23 -21.53 6.69
C ASP A 25 -5.22 -20.88 7.68
N ILE A 26 -5.77 -19.71 7.35
CA ILE A 26 -6.83 -19.06 8.14
C ILE A 26 -8.10 -19.90 8.09
N GLN A 27 -8.51 -20.39 6.90
CA GLN A 27 -9.69 -21.26 6.74
C GLN A 27 -9.63 -22.54 7.58
N ARG A 28 -8.44 -23.12 7.77
CA ARG A 28 -8.31 -24.32 8.64
C ARG A 28 -8.74 -24.05 10.09
N HIS A 29 -8.60 -22.83 10.56
CA HIS A 29 -9.02 -22.42 11.90
C HIS A 29 -10.43 -21.81 11.92
N HIS A 30 -10.89 -21.33 10.79
CA HIS A 30 -12.20 -20.66 10.61
C HIS A 30 -12.89 -21.24 9.35
N PRO A 31 -13.48 -22.45 9.45
CA PRO A 31 -14.02 -23.18 8.29
C PRO A 31 -15.17 -22.46 7.57
N GLU A 32 -15.84 -21.52 8.23
CA GLU A 32 -16.88 -20.68 7.63
C GLU A 32 -16.34 -19.57 6.72
N LEU A 33 -15.03 -19.33 6.72
CA LEU A 33 -14.40 -18.32 5.86
C LEU A 33 -14.51 -18.77 4.40
N PRO A 34 -15.15 -17.98 3.52
CA PRO A 34 -15.28 -18.33 2.10
C PRO A 34 -13.92 -18.30 1.38
N ASP A 35 -13.89 -18.91 0.21
CA ASP A 35 -12.71 -18.86 -0.65
C ASP A 35 -12.34 -17.41 -1.02
N LEU A 36 -11.05 -17.13 -1.16
CA LEU A 36 -10.55 -15.83 -1.56
C LEU A 36 -10.85 -15.61 -3.06
N ALA A 37 -11.81 -14.73 -3.34
CA ALA A 37 -12.29 -14.51 -4.70
C ALA A 37 -11.23 -13.87 -5.63
N ALA A 38 -10.36 -13.02 -5.09
CA ALA A 38 -9.35 -12.29 -5.86
C ALA A 38 -8.15 -11.94 -4.97
N PRO A 39 -7.15 -12.82 -4.84
CA PRO A 39 -5.96 -12.55 -4.03
C PRO A 39 -5.20 -11.28 -4.47
N GLU A 40 -5.28 -10.94 -5.75
CA GLU A 40 -4.71 -9.73 -6.32
C GLU A 40 -5.33 -8.44 -5.78
N SER A 41 -6.59 -8.45 -5.36
CA SER A 41 -7.24 -7.26 -4.78
C SER A 41 -6.63 -6.85 -3.43
N LEU A 42 -5.94 -7.78 -2.76
CA LEU A 42 -5.24 -7.51 -1.51
C LEU A 42 -3.90 -6.79 -1.72
N ILE A 43 -3.38 -6.83 -2.95
CA ILE A 43 -2.14 -6.18 -3.38
C ILE A 43 -2.48 -4.87 -4.10
N GLY A 44 -3.45 -4.12 -3.63
CA GLY A 44 -3.92 -2.91 -4.31
C GLY A 44 -2.81 -1.92 -4.66
N GLU A 45 -3.03 -1.11 -5.71
CA GLU A 45 -2.14 -0.09 -6.29
C GLU A 45 -1.60 0.97 -5.30
N SER A 46 -1.97 0.90 -4.04
CA SER A 46 -1.55 1.81 -2.97
C SER A 46 -0.17 1.53 -2.37
N SER A 47 0.64 0.63 -2.93
CA SER A 47 1.96 0.36 -2.36
C SER A 47 2.95 1.52 -2.54
N SER A 48 2.63 2.56 -3.31
CA SER A 48 3.56 3.66 -3.56
C SER A 48 3.31 4.94 -2.76
N ALA A 49 2.16 5.11 -2.09
CA ALA A 49 1.83 6.40 -1.45
C ALA A 49 1.60 6.38 0.07
N CYS A 50 1.34 5.24 0.70
CA CYS A 50 0.94 5.21 2.12
C CYS A 50 1.46 4.03 2.95
N GLY A 51 2.60 3.41 2.61
CA GLY A 51 3.33 2.52 3.53
C GLY A 51 2.53 1.32 4.11
N THR A 52 1.38 0.97 3.53
CA THR A 52 0.63 -0.22 3.91
C THR A 52 1.27 -1.43 3.24
N GLU A 53 2.32 -1.95 3.87
CA GLU A 53 2.81 -3.27 3.52
C GLU A 53 1.65 -4.26 3.66
N LEU A 54 1.46 -5.10 2.63
CA LEU A 54 0.56 -6.23 2.74
C LEU A 54 1.07 -7.12 3.88
N SER A 55 0.41 -7.06 5.00
CA SER A 55 0.75 -7.84 6.19
C SER A 55 -0.24 -8.99 6.35
N PHE A 56 0.13 -10.00 7.12
CA PHE A 56 -0.79 -11.06 7.49
C PHE A 56 -1.97 -10.52 8.33
N GLU A 57 -1.76 -9.40 9.02
CA GLU A 57 -2.83 -8.67 9.73
C GLU A 57 -3.91 -8.16 8.78
N ARG A 58 -3.54 -7.71 7.58
CA ARG A 58 -4.51 -7.33 6.56
C ARG A 58 -5.31 -8.54 6.06
N LEU A 59 -4.66 -9.69 5.86
CA LEU A 59 -5.39 -10.92 5.51
C LEU A 59 -6.40 -11.30 6.58
N LEU A 60 -6.05 -11.22 7.86
CA LEU A 60 -6.98 -11.45 8.97
C LEU A 60 -8.09 -10.41 9.00
N HIS A 61 -7.80 -9.14 8.73
CA HIS A 61 -8.82 -8.10 8.60
C HIS A 61 -9.84 -8.41 7.48
N GLU A 62 -9.36 -8.82 6.32
CA GLU A 62 -10.24 -9.24 5.21
C GLU A 62 -11.00 -10.53 5.54
N ALA A 63 -10.40 -11.44 6.32
CA ALA A 63 -11.07 -12.63 6.80
C ALA A 63 -12.24 -12.30 7.75
N VAL A 64 -12.14 -11.24 8.57
CA VAL A 64 -13.28 -10.72 9.36
C VAL A 64 -14.44 -10.38 8.46
N HIS A 65 -14.21 -9.64 7.36
CA HIS A 65 -15.25 -9.30 6.40
C HIS A 65 -15.85 -10.56 5.71
N GLY A 66 -14.99 -11.51 5.34
CA GLY A 66 -15.44 -12.77 4.75
C GLY A 66 -16.36 -13.57 5.67
N ILE A 67 -16.00 -13.71 6.93
CA ILE A 67 -16.81 -14.39 7.95
C ILE A 67 -18.11 -13.62 8.21
N ALA A 68 -18.05 -12.30 8.31
CA ALA A 68 -19.23 -11.46 8.47
C ALA A 68 -20.22 -11.67 7.33
N ALA A 69 -19.73 -11.69 6.09
CA ALA A 69 -20.55 -11.95 4.91
C ALA A 69 -21.17 -13.36 4.94
N ALA A 70 -20.38 -14.38 5.27
CA ALA A 70 -20.87 -15.77 5.39
C ALA A 70 -21.97 -15.92 6.46
N ARG A 71 -21.87 -15.18 7.56
CA ARG A 71 -22.87 -15.14 8.64
C ARG A 71 -24.03 -14.18 8.36
N GLY A 72 -24.07 -13.46 7.23
CA GLY A 72 -25.07 -12.43 6.93
C GLY A 72 -25.03 -11.24 7.90
N VAL A 73 -23.88 -10.96 8.50
CA VAL A 73 -23.68 -9.90 9.49
C VAL A 73 -23.17 -8.63 8.78
N ARG A 74 -23.84 -7.51 9.01
CA ARG A 74 -23.34 -6.21 8.54
C ARG A 74 -22.29 -5.70 9.53
N ASP A 75 -21.04 -5.90 9.23
CA ASP A 75 -19.87 -5.53 10.04
C ASP A 75 -19.36 -4.11 9.76
N THR A 76 -19.79 -3.50 8.66
CA THR A 76 -19.46 -2.13 8.28
C THR A 76 -20.68 -1.23 8.11
N SER A 77 -20.46 0.09 8.10
CA SER A 77 -21.44 1.13 7.81
C SER A 77 -20.80 2.25 6.96
N ARG A 78 -21.55 3.32 6.64
CA ARG A 78 -21.06 4.44 5.82
C ARG A 78 -20.43 3.97 4.49
N ALA A 79 -21.15 3.13 3.76
CA ALA A 79 -20.67 2.52 2.50
C ALA A 79 -19.32 1.78 2.64
N GLY A 80 -19.20 0.94 3.65
CA GLY A 80 -18.01 0.10 3.88
C GLY A 80 -16.85 0.78 4.61
N ARG A 81 -16.91 2.10 4.83
CA ARG A 81 -15.77 2.85 5.39
C ARG A 81 -15.66 2.82 6.92
N TYR A 82 -16.71 2.44 7.63
CA TYR A 82 -16.73 2.47 9.09
C TYR A 82 -16.98 1.07 9.64
N HIS A 83 -15.98 0.51 10.35
CA HIS A 83 -16.06 -0.81 11.00
C HIS A 83 -16.76 -0.68 12.34
N ASN A 84 -17.86 -1.42 12.50
CA ASN A 84 -18.71 -1.31 13.67
C ASN A 84 -18.36 -2.36 14.74
N ARG A 85 -19.13 -2.43 15.83
CA ARG A 85 -18.90 -3.41 16.91
C ARG A 85 -19.08 -4.87 16.49
N ARG A 86 -19.81 -5.16 15.39
CA ARG A 86 -19.94 -6.52 14.86
C ARG A 86 -18.66 -6.97 14.16
N PHE A 87 -17.99 -6.06 13.45
CA PHE A 87 -16.62 -6.28 12.95
C PHE A 87 -15.70 -6.65 14.10
N LEU A 88 -15.76 -5.87 15.18
CA LEU A 88 -14.94 -6.05 16.36
C LEU A 88 -15.11 -7.44 16.99
N ALA A 89 -16.37 -7.90 17.17
CA ALA A 89 -16.66 -9.22 17.73
C ALA A 89 -16.03 -10.35 16.92
N ILE A 90 -16.08 -10.27 15.59
CA ILE A 90 -15.44 -11.27 14.72
C ILE A 90 -13.91 -11.14 14.75
N ALA A 91 -13.38 -9.91 14.81
CA ALA A 91 -11.94 -9.66 14.96
C ALA A 91 -11.37 -10.29 16.24
N ASP A 92 -12.13 -10.21 17.34
CA ASP A 92 -11.79 -10.87 18.60
C ASP A 92 -11.72 -12.41 18.44
N GLU A 93 -12.67 -13.02 17.71
CA GLU A 93 -12.69 -14.46 17.42
C GLU A 93 -11.44 -14.88 16.61
N LEU A 94 -10.94 -14.02 15.71
CA LEU A 94 -9.73 -14.26 14.94
C LEU A 94 -8.44 -13.98 15.75
N GLY A 95 -8.57 -13.53 16.99
CA GLY A 95 -7.44 -13.20 17.86
C GLY A 95 -6.73 -11.90 17.47
N LEU A 96 -7.50 -10.90 17.10
CA LEU A 96 -7.04 -9.55 16.85
C LEU A 96 -7.33 -8.65 18.05
N ASP A 97 -6.37 -7.82 18.43
CA ASP A 97 -6.54 -6.73 19.38
C ASP A 97 -6.95 -5.44 18.64
N HIS A 98 -7.60 -4.55 19.35
CA HIS A 98 -8.13 -3.30 18.83
C HIS A 98 -8.03 -2.18 19.88
N SER A 99 -8.24 -0.94 19.45
CA SER A 99 -8.40 0.17 20.38
C SER A 99 -9.70 0.07 21.17
N GLU A 100 -9.73 0.56 22.41
CA GLU A 100 -10.94 0.61 23.23
C GLU A 100 -12.01 1.50 22.60
N GLU A 101 -11.59 2.61 21.99
CA GLU A 101 -12.48 3.57 21.34
C GLU A 101 -12.40 3.50 19.82
N PRO A 102 -13.55 3.62 19.13
CA PRO A 102 -13.58 3.64 17.68
C PRO A 102 -13.03 4.95 17.13
N HIS A 103 -12.24 4.87 16.06
CA HIS A 103 -11.83 6.06 15.34
C HIS A 103 -13.04 6.76 14.70
N PRO A 104 -13.17 8.11 14.76
CA PRO A 104 -14.37 8.83 14.29
C PRO A 104 -14.79 8.59 12.85
N SER A 105 -13.84 8.37 11.93
CA SER A 105 -14.11 8.15 10.51
C SER A 105 -14.15 6.68 10.09
N SER A 106 -13.36 5.80 10.71
CA SER A 106 -13.14 4.41 10.29
C SER A 106 -13.59 3.35 11.29
N GLY A 107 -14.03 3.76 12.48
CA GLY A 107 -14.46 2.82 13.53
C GLY A 107 -13.31 1.98 14.05
N PHE A 108 -13.50 0.67 14.14
CA PHE A 108 -12.54 -0.32 14.63
C PHE A 108 -11.69 -0.93 13.50
N SER A 109 -11.37 -0.18 12.45
CA SER A 109 -10.58 -0.69 11.31
C SER A 109 -9.14 -1.04 11.66
N LEU A 110 -8.58 -0.41 12.69
CA LEU A 110 -7.21 -0.67 13.13
C LEU A 110 -7.18 -1.84 14.12
N VAL A 111 -6.71 -2.97 13.63
CA VAL A 111 -6.56 -4.20 14.41
C VAL A 111 -5.12 -4.71 14.32
N VAL A 112 -4.67 -5.41 15.36
CA VAL A 112 -3.31 -5.94 15.48
C VAL A 112 -3.39 -7.39 15.94
N MET A 113 -2.55 -8.27 15.41
CA MET A 113 -2.51 -9.67 15.87
C MET A 113 -2.09 -9.78 17.34
N ARG A 114 -2.84 -10.55 18.12
CA ARG A 114 -2.41 -10.99 19.46
C ARG A 114 -1.14 -11.83 19.37
N PRO A 115 -0.32 -11.87 20.41
CA PRO A 115 0.89 -12.69 20.45
C PRO A 115 0.62 -14.17 20.14
N GLU A 116 -0.46 -14.73 20.63
CA GLU A 116 -0.89 -16.11 20.42
C GLU A 116 -1.25 -16.37 18.96
N THR A 117 -1.96 -15.43 18.32
CA THR A 117 -2.31 -15.48 16.91
C THR A 117 -1.06 -15.41 16.05
N ARG A 118 -0.14 -14.49 16.35
CA ARG A 118 1.16 -14.39 15.69
C ARG A 118 1.98 -15.68 15.83
N LYS A 119 1.97 -16.30 17.00
CA LYS A 119 2.66 -17.58 17.24
C LYS A 119 2.03 -18.71 16.43
N ARG A 120 0.69 -18.77 16.36
CA ARG A 120 -0.07 -19.78 15.59
C ARG A 120 0.29 -19.75 14.12
N TYR A 121 0.30 -18.56 13.52
CA TYR A 121 0.51 -18.37 12.08
C TYR A 121 1.97 -18.05 11.70
N ARG A 122 2.92 -18.16 12.62
CA ARG A 122 4.33 -17.78 12.39
C ARG A 122 4.93 -18.36 11.10
N PRO A 123 4.82 -19.66 10.79
CA PRO A 123 5.40 -20.21 9.57
C PRO A 123 4.80 -19.60 8.30
N THR A 124 3.50 -19.36 8.30
CA THR A 124 2.77 -18.76 7.19
C THR A 124 3.13 -17.28 7.02
N ILE A 125 3.24 -16.55 8.11
CA ILE A 125 3.69 -15.15 8.12
C ILE A 125 5.09 -15.03 7.52
N GLU A 126 6.03 -15.88 7.94
CA GLU A 126 7.41 -15.88 7.45
C GLU A 126 7.49 -16.21 5.94
N ARG A 127 6.67 -17.14 5.46
CA ARG A 127 6.57 -17.46 4.02
C ARG A 127 6.05 -16.29 3.22
N LEU A 128 4.94 -15.69 3.64
CA LEU A 128 4.33 -14.54 2.98
C LEU A 128 5.27 -13.34 2.95
N GLN A 129 5.97 -13.05 4.05
CA GLN A 129 6.96 -11.97 4.11
C GLN A 129 8.12 -12.18 3.14
N ARG A 130 8.60 -13.41 2.96
CA ARG A 130 9.64 -13.72 1.96
C ARG A 130 9.13 -13.46 0.53
N ALA A 131 7.91 -13.88 0.22
CA ALA A 131 7.33 -13.66 -1.09
C ALA A 131 7.10 -12.15 -1.37
N LEU A 132 6.64 -11.40 -0.39
CA LEU A 132 6.47 -9.95 -0.48
C LEU A 132 7.80 -9.22 -0.71
N LYS A 133 8.85 -9.59 0.03
CA LYS A 133 10.19 -9.01 -0.17
C LYS A 133 10.73 -9.32 -1.57
N ALA A 134 10.55 -10.56 -2.06
CA ALA A 134 10.96 -10.94 -3.40
C ALA A 134 10.19 -10.15 -4.47
N HIS A 135 8.89 -9.96 -4.29
CA HIS A 135 8.05 -9.16 -5.19
C HIS A 135 8.50 -7.71 -5.22
N THR A 136 8.68 -7.07 -4.06
CA THR A 136 9.14 -5.67 -3.96
C THR A 136 10.51 -5.48 -4.61
N ALA A 137 11.43 -6.43 -4.42
CA ALA A 137 12.75 -6.39 -5.07
C ALA A 137 12.66 -6.53 -6.60
N ALA A 138 11.77 -7.40 -7.10
CA ALA A 138 11.55 -7.60 -8.53
C ALA A 138 10.94 -6.36 -9.19
N THR A 139 9.94 -5.74 -8.57
CA THR A 139 9.30 -4.50 -9.08
C THR A 139 10.27 -3.32 -9.07
N ALA A 140 11.10 -3.18 -8.05
CA ALA A 140 12.15 -2.16 -7.99
C ALA A 140 13.20 -2.36 -9.10
N ALA A 141 13.59 -3.62 -9.38
CA ALA A 141 14.53 -3.94 -10.45
C ALA A 141 13.94 -3.67 -11.84
N ASP A 142 12.65 -3.94 -12.05
CA ASP A 142 11.96 -3.70 -13.32
C ASP A 142 11.76 -2.20 -13.59
N THR A 143 11.39 -1.44 -12.57
CA THR A 143 11.35 0.02 -12.64
C THR A 143 12.71 0.61 -13.03
N SER A 144 13.81 0.04 -12.49
CA SER A 144 15.18 0.44 -12.84
C SER A 144 15.55 0.07 -14.28
N ARG A 145 14.98 -1.02 -14.85
CA ARG A 145 15.19 -1.43 -16.24
C ARG A 145 14.37 -0.62 -17.23
N SER A 146 13.15 -0.24 -16.89
CA SER A 146 12.27 0.58 -17.73
C SER A 146 12.86 1.96 -18.01
N PHE A 147 13.73 2.48 -17.14
CA PHE A 147 14.49 3.70 -17.38
C PHE A 147 15.76 3.50 -18.25
N ARG A 148 16.08 2.27 -18.64
CA ARG A 148 17.11 1.97 -19.62
C ARG A 148 16.52 1.74 -21.02
N GLY A 149 15.93 2.77 -21.60
CA GLY A 149 15.65 2.83 -23.04
C GLY A 149 16.95 2.77 -23.83
N PRO A 150 16.92 2.38 -25.15
CA PRO A 150 18.12 2.20 -25.96
C PRO A 150 18.96 3.48 -25.94
N ALA A 151 20.23 3.31 -25.61
CA ALA A 151 21.20 4.35 -25.38
C ALA A 151 21.30 5.34 -26.54
N ALA A 152 20.68 6.50 -26.38
CA ALA A 152 21.24 7.71 -26.95
C ALA A 152 22.40 8.12 -26.03
N ARG A 153 23.64 8.01 -26.54
CA ARG A 153 24.85 8.42 -25.85
C ARG A 153 24.82 9.95 -25.66
N HIS A 154 24.42 10.38 -24.49
CA HIS A 154 24.86 11.67 -23.95
C HIS A 154 24.99 11.49 -22.44
N GLY A 155 26.22 11.76 -21.95
CA GLY A 155 26.64 11.49 -20.58
C GLY A 155 25.93 12.36 -19.56
N SER A 156 25.80 11.76 -18.46
CA SER A 156 26.07 12.19 -17.07
C SER A 156 25.15 11.48 -16.11
N SER A 157 25.77 10.61 -15.33
CA SER A 157 25.29 10.02 -14.10
C SER A 157 24.82 11.12 -13.13
N GLY A 158 23.54 11.08 -12.75
CA GLY A 158 23.03 11.94 -11.72
C GLY A 158 21.66 11.46 -11.29
N GLY A 159 21.61 10.54 -10.34
CA GLY A 159 20.43 10.35 -9.51
C GLY A 159 20.15 11.68 -8.80
N GLY A 160 19.35 12.54 -9.41
CA GLY A 160 19.16 13.92 -8.97
C GLY A 160 18.57 13.98 -7.57
N VAL A 161 19.37 14.47 -6.63
CA VAL A 161 18.90 14.79 -5.26
C VAL A 161 17.71 15.73 -5.39
N ARG A 162 16.57 15.31 -4.85
CA ARG A 162 15.36 16.15 -4.83
C ARG A 162 15.57 17.29 -3.85
N VAL A 163 15.52 18.50 -4.33
CA VAL A 163 15.62 19.72 -3.53
C VAL A 163 14.24 20.30 -3.23
N LYS A 164 14.14 21.07 -2.16
CA LYS A 164 12.93 21.81 -1.82
C LYS A 164 12.90 23.09 -2.66
N ALA A 165 11.89 23.22 -3.52
CA ALA A 165 11.56 24.47 -4.18
C ALA A 165 10.37 25.13 -3.47
N VAL A 166 10.40 26.44 -3.30
CA VAL A 166 9.41 27.23 -2.58
C VAL A 166 8.76 28.26 -3.51
N CYS A 167 7.48 28.53 -3.26
CA CYS A 167 6.75 29.62 -3.89
C CYS A 167 6.61 30.78 -2.92
N ASP A 168 6.51 32.00 -3.42
CA ASP A 168 6.35 33.23 -2.61
C ASP A 168 5.11 33.19 -1.69
N CYS A 169 4.10 32.36 -2.02
CA CYS A 169 2.93 32.14 -1.16
C CYS A 169 3.17 31.11 0.00
N GLY A 170 4.42 30.67 0.23
CA GLY A 170 4.80 29.76 1.30
C GLY A 170 4.64 28.27 0.99
N ARG A 171 4.04 27.88 -0.14
CA ARG A 171 3.95 26.47 -0.56
C ARG A 171 5.31 25.96 -1.05
N ASN A 172 5.53 24.66 -0.88
CA ASN A 172 6.75 24.02 -1.34
C ASN A 172 6.48 22.69 -2.05
N VAL A 173 7.41 22.32 -2.95
CA VAL A 173 7.45 21.03 -3.65
C VAL A 173 8.86 20.46 -3.57
N ARG A 174 8.99 19.14 -3.64
CA ARG A 174 10.30 18.48 -3.82
C ARG A 174 10.48 18.08 -5.27
N VAL A 175 11.49 18.62 -5.91
CA VAL A 175 11.74 18.49 -7.35
C VAL A 175 13.23 18.27 -7.62
N VAL A 176 13.54 17.56 -8.70
CA VAL A 176 14.92 17.47 -9.19
C VAL A 176 15.26 18.80 -9.88
N PRO A 177 16.42 19.43 -9.58
CA PRO A 177 16.77 20.75 -10.14
C PRO A 177 16.63 20.85 -11.65
N SER A 178 17.07 19.82 -12.38
CA SER A 178 16.97 19.76 -13.84
C SER A 178 15.55 19.90 -14.41
N VAL A 179 14.51 19.60 -13.63
CA VAL A 179 13.11 19.78 -14.05
C VAL A 179 12.73 21.26 -14.06
N LEU A 180 13.21 22.03 -13.07
CA LEU A 180 13.01 23.50 -13.03
C LEU A 180 13.83 24.24 -14.08
N GLU A 181 14.98 23.68 -14.49
CA GLU A 181 15.81 24.20 -15.57
C GLU A 181 15.15 24.04 -16.95
N GLN A 182 14.37 22.96 -17.14
CA GLN A 182 13.66 22.69 -18.39
C GLN A 182 12.44 23.59 -18.57
N ALA A 183 11.66 23.78 -17.49
CA ALA A 183 10.47 24.64 -17.50
C ALA A 183 10.09 25.05 -16.07
N PRO A 184 9.56 26.27 -15.86
CA PRO A 184 9.09 26.70 -14.55
C PRO A 184 7.85 25.90 -14.14
N ILE A 185 7.86 25.37 -12.91
CA ILE A 185 6.68 24.76 -12.29
C ILE A 185 5.87 25.87 -11.63
N MET A 186 4.64 26.07 -12.06
CA MET A 186 3.75 27.11 -11.55
C MET A 186 2.96 26.66 -10.34
N CYS A 187 2.81 27.53 -9.35
CA CYS A 187 1.95 27.28 -8.20
C CYS A 187 0.48 27.44 -8.58
N GLY A 188 -0.31 26.37 -8.51
CA GLY A 188 -1.74 26.38 -8.83
C GLY A 188 -2.61 27.28 -7.95
N ALA A 189 -2.06 27.82 -6.84
CA ALA A 189 -2.81 28.68 -5.93
C ALA A 189 -2.58 30.18 -6.16
N CYS A 190 -1.36 30.59 -6.55
CA CYS A 190 -1.03 32.01 -6.74
C CYS A 190 -0.45 32.32 -8.12
N GLY A 191 -0.27 31.32 -8.99
CA GLY A 191 0.27 31.49 -10.33
C GLY A 191 1.74 31.84 -10.41
N GLN A 192 2.47 31.88 -9.28
CA GLN A 192 3.90 32.19 -9.26
C GLN A 192 4.74 30.91 -9.41
N PRO A 193 5.95 30.99 -10.01
CA PRO A 193 6.83 29.84 -10.16
C PRO A 193 7.44 29.40 -8.82
N PHE A 194 7.68 28.08 -8.68
CA PHE A 194 8.51 27.55 -7.60
C PHE A 194 9.99 27.83 -7.88
N ARG A 195 10.75 28.23 -6.86
CA ARG A 195 12.20 28.53 -6.94
C ARG A 195 12.95 27.76 -5.88
N ILE A 196 14.17 27.34 -6.20
CA ILE A 196 15.09 26.79 -5.20
C ILE A 196 15.63 27.96 -4.39
N PRO A 197 15.50 27.96 -3.05
CA PRO A 197 16.05 29.02 -2.22
C PRO A 197 17.59 29.06 -2.41
N GLU A 198 18.12 30.22 -2.70
CA GLU A 198 19.57 30.43 -2.66
C GLU A 198 20.03 30.25 -1.20
N VAL A 199 20.99 29.34 -1.00
CA VAL A 199 21.68 29.25 0.29
C VAL A 199 22.59 30.45 0.37
N VAL A 200 22.14 31.51 1.03
CA VAL A 200 23.03 32.64 1.37
C VAL A 200 24.12 32.07 2.27
N GLY A 201 25.29 31.89 1.71
CA GLY A 201 26.47 31.46 2.43
C GLY A 201 26.73 32.44 3.58
N ALA A 202 26.71 31.91 4.80
CA ALA A 202 27.22 32.63 5.95
C ALA A 202 28.72 32.86 5.72
N ALA A 203 29.09 34.14 5.63
CA ALA A 203 30.49 34.63 5.64
C ALA A 203 31.08 34.41 7.03
#